data_ae7ac88a4aa2f39035431aa63456e815
#
_entry.id   ae7ac88a4aa2f39035431aa63456e815
#
_cell.length_a   1.000
_cell.length_b   1.000
_cell.length_c   1.000
_cell.angle_alpha   90.00
_cell.angle_beta   90.00
_cell.angle_gamma   90.00
#
_symmetry.space_group_name_H-M   'P 1'
#
loop_
_entity.id
_entity.type
_entity.pdbx_description
1 polymer ?
#
loop_
_entity_poly.entity_id
_entity_poly.type
_entity_poly.pdbx_seq_one_letter_code
_entity_poly.pdbx_strand_id
1 'polypeptide(L)'
;MDIDQILEQGRNKKILVICNTVSRAQKIYKEMQEKSENVYLLHSRYIRRDRAFLEKQIMDFAESEEAGIWITTQIVEASLDIDFDVLHTEMCTADSLLQRMGRCNRKGRYFPEEANVIIYDNRNGVGKNSIYDSVMYDRSLKLLAQYENLEFVESMKTTYMNQVYDSDEIKGTGYYEEIEKCLNKLSKIHPVDYKLKDAEIRKINSV
;
A
#
# COMPACT_ATOMS: atom_id res chain seq x y z
N MET A 1 -13.64 8.42 -1.33
CA MET A 1 -12.86 8.47 -2.58
C MET A 1 -13.77 9.12 -3.60
N ASP A 2 -13.36 10.23 -4.13
CA ASP A 2 -14.11 11.04 -5.10
C ASP A 2 -13.81 10.54 -6.52
N ILE A 3 -14.76 9.83 -7.11
CA ILE A 3 -14.60 9.18 -8.42
C ILE A 3 -14.56 10.21 -9.55
N ASP A 4 -15.37 11.26 -9.48
CA ASP A 4 -15.43 12.26 -10.56
C ASP A 4 -14.14 13.09 -10.61
N GLN A 5 -13.56 13.43 -9.45
CA GLN A 5 -12.25 14.06 -9.36
C GLN A 5 -11.15 13.17 -9.97
N ILE A 6 -11.13 11.88 -9.63
CA ILE A 6 -10.12 10.94 -10.16
C ILE A 6 -10.24 10.80 -11.68
N LEU A 7 -11.47 10.70 -12.20
CA LEU A 7 -11.70 10.63 -13.64
C LEU A 7 -11.25 11.88 -14.38
N GLU A 8 -11.48 13.06 -13.82
CA GLU A 8 -11.03 14.32 -14.40
C GLU A 8 -9.50 14.41 -14.43
N GLN A 9 -8.84 14.07 -13.32
CA GLN A 9 -7.37 14.03 -13.27
C GLN A 9 -6.78 13.01 -14.25
N GLY A 10 -7.42 11.84 -14.40
CA GLY A 10 -6.98 10.75 -15.27
C GLY A 10 -7.00 11.07 -16.77
N ARG A 11 -7.62 12.19 -17.19
CA ARG A 11 -7.58 12.64 -18.58
C ARG A 11 -6.19 13.10 -19.04
N ASN A 12 -5.40 13.65 -18.11
CA ASN A 12 -4.13 14.30 -18.42
C ASN A 12 -2.96 13.83 -17.56
N LYS A 13 -3.22 12.93 -16.59
CA LYS A 13 -2.24 12.46 -15.62
C LYS A 13 -2.31 10.95 -15.49
N LYS A 14 -1.22 10.36 -15.02
CA LYS A 14 -1.15 8.97 -14.56
C LYS A 14 -1.65 8.88 -13.13
N ILE A 15 -2.78 8.26 -12.92
CA ILE A 15 -3.41 8.14 -11.59
C ILE A 15 -3.30 6.71 -11.08
N LEU A 16 -2.73 6.55 -9.90
CA LEU A 16 -2.73 5.29 -9.17
C LEU A 16 -3.78 5.32 -8.06
N VAL A 17 -4.70 4.37 -8.09
CA VAL A 17 -5.71 4.19 -7.02
C VAL A 17 -5.41 2.90 -6.28
N ILE A 18 -5.18 2.97 -4.96
CA ILE A 18 -4.88 1.79 -4.14
C ILE A 18 -5.98 1.56 -3.11
N CYS A 19 -6.64 0.41 -3.22
CA CYS A 19 -7.66 -0.05 -2.29
C CYS A 19 -7.10 -1.10 -1.33
N ASN A 20 -7.61 -1.14 -0.11
CA ASN A 20 -7.21 -2.13 0.88
C ASN A 20 -7.77 -3.52 0.58
N THR A 21 -8.90 -3.62 -0.13
CA THR A 21 -9.55 -4.89 -0.44
C THR A 21 -9.83 -5.05 -1.93
N VAL A 22 -9.75 -6.29 -2.42
CA VAL A 22 -10.06 -6.61 -3.83
C VAL A 22 -11.51 -6.24 -4.18
N SER A 23 -12.46 -6.49 -3.28
CA SER A 23 -13.87 -6.16 -3.50
C SER A 23 -14.09 -4.65 -3.68
N ARG A 24 -13.35 -3.82 -2.94
CA ARG A 24 -13.40 -2.37 -3.08
C ARG A 24 -12.79 -1.92 -4.41
N ALA A 25 -11.65 -2.46 -4.78
CA ALA A 25 -11.00 -2.16 -6.06
C ALA A 25 -11.91 -2.51 -7.25
N GLN A 26 -12.54 -3.69 -7.21
CA GLN A 26 -13.48 -4.13 -8.24
C GLN A 26 -14.73 -3.24 -8.33
N LYS A 27 -15.26 -2.77 -7.18
CA LYS A 27 -16.40 -1.87 -7.15
C LYS A 27 -16.07 -0.52 -7.80
N ILE A 28 -14.95 0.08 -7.43
CA ILE A 28 -14.49 1.35 -8.00
C ILE A 28 -14.21 1.20 -9.49
N TYR A 29 -13.54 0.12 -9.89
CA TYR A 29 -13.28 -0.17 -11.30
C TYR A 29 -14.56 -0.21 -12.15
N LYS A 30 -15.57 -0.96 -11.70
CA LYS A 30 -16.86 -1.05 -12.41
C LYS A 30 -17.52 0.31 -12.59
N GLU A 31 -17.51 1.13 -11.55
CA GLU A 31 -18.11 2.46 -11.56
C GLU A 31 -17.37 3.43 -12.50
N MET A 32 -16.04 3.35 -12.54
CA MET A 32 -15.21 4.22 -13.39
C MET A 32 -15.21 3.77 -14.85
N GLN A 33 -15.19 2.46 -15.12
CA GLN A 33 -15.15 1.95 -16.49
C GLN A 33 -16.43 2.25 -17.29
N GLU A 34 -17.57 2.51 -16.60
CA GLU A 34 -18.80 2.97 -17.25
C GLU A 34 -18.66 4.42 -17.79
N LYS A 35 -17.70 5.18 -17.26
CA LYS A 35 -17.49 6.60 -17.56
C LYS A 35 -16.22 6.88 -18.37
N SER A 36 -15.27 5.95 -18.43
CA SER A 36 -14.00 6.13 -19.11
C SER A 36 -13.39 4.79 -19.57
N GLU A 37 -12.80 4.78 -20.76
CA GLU A 37 -12.11 3.61 -21.33
C GLU A 37 -10.69 3.43 -20.78
N ASN A 38 -10.04 4.50 -20.30
CA ASN A 38 -8.66 4.47 -19.81
C ASN A 38 -8.57 4.13 -18.32
N VAL A 39 -9.30 3.10 -17.90
CA VAL A 39 -9.34 2.61 -16.51
C VAL A 39 -8.97 1.13 -16.50
N TYR A 40 -7.99 0.79 -15.69
CA TYR A 40 -7.41 -0.56 -15.61
C TYR A 40 -7.47 -1.09 -14.18
N LEU A 41 -7.46 -2.42 -14.01
CA LEU A 41 -7.55 -3.08 -12.71
C LEU A 41 -6.48 -4.16 -12.55
N LEU A 42 -5.73 -4.10 -11.44
CA LEU A 42 -4.76 -5.12 -11.06
C LEU A 42 -4.95 -5.52 -9.59
N HIS A 43 -5.15 -6.80 -9.31
CA HIS A 43 -5.23 -7.34 -7.94
C HIS A 43 -4.72 -8.79 -7.85
N SER A 44 -4.54 -9.30 -6.64
CA SER A 44 -3.93 -10.61 -6.38
C SER A 44 -4.79 -11.83 -6.79
N ARG A 45 -6.09 -11.67 -7.05
CA ARG A 45 -7.00 -12.77 -7.40
C ARG A 45 -6.99 -13.18 -8.88
N TYR A 46 -6.21 -12.50 -9.73
CA TYR A 46 -5.98 -12.98 -11.09
C TYR A 46 -5.14 -14.26 -11.08
N ILE A 47 -5.40 -15.16 -12.02
CA ILE A 47 -4.53 -16.33 -12.24
C ILE A 47 -3.12 -15.87 -12.64
N ARG A 48 -2.09 -16.68 -12.33
CA ARG A 48 -0.68 -16.31 -12.48
C ARG A 48 -0.33 -15.73 -13.85
N ARG A 49 -0.87 -16.32 -14.92
CA ARG A 49 -0.62 -15.87 -16.30
C ARG A 49 -1.16 -14.47 -16.55
N ASP A 50 -2.43 -14.23 -16.19
CA ASP A 50 -3.10 -12.97 -16.44
C ASP A 50 -2.54 -11.85 -15.52
N ARG A 51 -2.18 -12.24 -14.31
CA ARG A 51 -1.48 -11.34 -13.37
C ARG A 51 -0.14 -10.89 -13.93
N ALA A 52 0.71 -11.79 -14.44
CA ALA A 52 1.99 -11.42 -15.03
C ALA A 52 1.84 -10.51 -16.25
N PHE A 53 0.79 -10.71 -17.04
CA PHE A 53 0.45 -9.84 -18.17
C PHE A 53 0.07 -8.43 -17.69
N LEU A 54 -0.82 -8.32 -16.70
CA LEU A 54 -1.24 -7.03 -16.13
C LEU A 54 -0.11 -6.31 -15.39
N GLU A 55 0.76 -7.04 -14.68
CA GLU A 55 1.97 -6.47 -14.06
C GLU A 55 2.92 -5.86 -15.11
N LYS A 56 3.05 -6.52 -16.26
CA LYS A 56 3.81 -5.94 -17.37
C LYS A 56 3.11 -4.70 -17.93
N GLN A 57 1.80 -4.75 -18.15
CA GLN A 57 1.05 -3.61 -18.68
C GLN A 57 1.14 -2.37 -17.79
N ILE A 58 1.03 -2.51 -16.46
CA ILE A 58 1.14 -1.34 -15.56
C ILE A 58 2.56 -0.77 -15.56
N MET A 59 3.60 -1.60 -15.70
CA MET A 59 4.98 -1.12 -15.82
C MET A 59 5.20 -0.40 -17.17
N ASP A 60 4.74 -0.97 -18.27
CA ASP A 60 4.83 -0.35 -19.60
C ASP A 60 4.06 1.01 -19.63
N PHE A 61 2.88 1.06 -19.02
CA PHE A 61 2.08 2.27 -18.85
C PHE A 61 2.81 3.32 -17.99
N ALA A 62 3.43 2.94 -16.89
CA ALA A 62 4.16 3.87 -16.02
C ALA A 62 5.34 4.55 -16.76
N GLU A 63 5.97 3.86 -17.71
CA GLU A 63 7.05 4.42 -18.54
C GLU A 63 6.56 5.15 -19.81
N SER A 64 5.30 4.97 -20.23
CA SER A 64 4.73 5.63 -21.41
C SER A 64 4.44 7.12 -21.14
N GLU A 65 3.98 7.85 -22.17
CA GLU A 65 3.45 9.22 -22.03
C GLU A 65 1.91 9.24 -21.96
N GLU A 66 1.28 8.07 -21.83
CA GLU A 66 -0.18 7.94 -21.78
C GLU A 66 -0.73 8.40 -20.42
N ALA A 67 -1.92 9.00 -20.45
CA ALA A 67 -2.68 9.33 -19.26
C ALA A 67 -3.76 8.28 -19.00
N GLY A 68 -4.14 8.06 -17.74
CA GLY A 68 -5.17 7.11 -17.37
C GLY A 68 -5.11 6.70 -15.90
N ILE A 69 -5.94 5.73 -15.54
CA ILE A 69 -6.17 5.34 -14.14
C ILE A 69 -5.90 3.85 -13.96
N TRP A 70 -5.00 3.50 -13.07
CA TRP A 70 -4.79 2.14 -12.60
C TRP A 70 -5.35 1.96 -11.19
N ILE A 71 -6.31 1.07 -11.04
CA ILE A 71 -6.90 0.70 -9.74
C ILE A 71 -6.24 -0.60 -9.29
N THR A 72 -5.71 -0.60 -8.08
CA THR A 72 -4.91 -1.72 -7.57
C THR A 72 -5.21 -2.03 -6.10
N THR A 73 -4.53 -3.02 -5.58
CA THR A 73 -4.46 -3.33 -4.14
C THR A 73 -3.00 -3.34 -3.68
N GLN A 74 -2.70 -3.91 -2.52
CA GLN A 74 -1.34 -4.02 -1.96
C GLN A 74 -0.31 -4.67 -2.91
N ILE A 75 -0.75 -5.28 -3.98
CA ILE A 75 0.14 -5.95 -4.95
C ILE A 75 1.23 -5.04 -5.52
N VAL A 76 0.97 -3.73 -5.57
CA VAL A 76 1.91 -2.74 -6.09
C VAL A 76 2.90 -2.22 -5.04
N GLU A 77 2.70 -2.52 -3.76
CA GLU A 77 3.58 -2.09 -2.67
C GLU A 77 4.96 -2.74 -2.79
N ALA A 78 5.00 -4.00 -3.20
CA ALA A 78 6.23 -4.77 -3.38
C ALA A 78 6.42 -5.17 -4.85
N SER A 79 7.66 -5.22 -5.31
CA SER A 79 8.08 -5.87 -6.56
C SER A 79 7.76 -5.17 -7.90
N LEU A 80 6.99 -4.09 -7.95
CA LEU A 80 6.76 -3.35 -9.19
C LEU A 80 7.51 -2.02 -9.18
N ASP A 81 8.27 -1.77 -10.24
CA ASP A 81 8.93 -0.48 -10.47
C ASP A 81 8.02 0.40 -11.32
N ILE A 82 7.14 1.13 -10.64
CA ILE A 82 6.14 2.02 -11.25
C ILE A 82 6.27 3.42 -10.65
N ASP A 83 5.93 4.43 -11.47
CA ASP A 83 5.92 5.82 -11.06
C ASP A 83 4.72 6.55 -11.68
N PHE A 84 3.84 7.06 -10.84
CA PHE A 84 2.61 7.73 -11.21
C PHE A 84 2.63 9.19 -10.75
N ASP A 85 1.84 10.06 -11.39
CA ASP A 85 1.80 11.48 -11.06
C ASP A 85 1.02 11.74 -9.77
N VAL A 86 -0.13 11.06 -9.62
CA VAL A 86 -1.05 11.23 -8.48
C VAL A 86 -1.43 9.88 -7.90
N LEU A 87 -1.44 9.82 -6.58
CA LEU A 87 -1.86 8.66 -5.79
C LEU A 87 -3.15 8.97 -5.02
N HIS A 88 -4.18 8.18 -5.26
CA HIS A 88 -5.38 8.08 -4.41
C HIS A 88 -5.34 6.77 -3.64
N THR A 89 -5.21 6.79 -2.33
CA THR A 89 -5.10 5.57 -1.53
C THR A 89 -6.06 5.55 -0.35
N GLU A 90 -6.61 4.38 -0.05
CA GLU A 90 -7.22 4.17 1.26
C GLU A 90 -6.15 4.22 2.34
N MET A 91 -6.49 4.76 3.52
CA MET A 91 -5.60 4.75 4.68
C MET A 91 -5.25 3.32 5.10
N CYS A 92 -4.02 3.12 5.53
CA CYS A 92 -3.48 1.85 5.99
C CYS A 92 -2.42 2.09 7.09
N THR A 93 -1.69 1.06 7.51
CA THR A 93 -0.57 1.23 8.45
C THR A 93 0.58 2.02 7.80
N ALA A 94 1.38 2.67 8.63
CA ALA A 94 2.42 3.62 8.17
C ALA A 94 3.43 3.00 7.19
N ASP A 95 3.84 1.76 7.42
CA ASP A 95 4.75 1.01 6.57
C ASP A 95 4.18 0.79 5.17
N SER A 96 2.95 0.30 5.07
CA SER A 96 2.23 0.14 3.80
C SER A 96 2.00 1.48 3.12
N LEU A 97 1.63 2.52 3.88
CA LEU A 97 1.39 3.85 3.33
C LEU A 97 2.65 4.42 2.65
N LEU A 98 3.81 4.34 3.32
CA LEU A 98 5.07 4.82 2.73
C LEU A 98 5.48 4.02 1.49
N GLN A 99 5.22 2.70 1.47
CA GLN A 99 5.45 1.88 0.27
C GLN A 99 4.57 2.32 -0.90
N ARG A 100 3.30 2.68 -0.65
CA ARG A 100 2.37 3.24 -1.66
C ARG A 100 2.83 4.59 -2.15
N MET A 101 3.18 5.51 -1.23
CA MET A 101 3.72 6.83 -1.58
C MET A 101 4.98 6.74 -2.42
N GLY A 102 5.81 5.72 -2.21
CA GLY A 102 6.98 5.42 -3.03
C GLY A 102 6.66 4.97 -4.47
N ARG A 103 5.39 4.90 -4.89
CA ARG A 103 4.91 4.65 -6.25
C ARG A 103 4.40 5.90 -6.95
N CYS A 104 4.49 7.05 -6.28
CA CYS A 104 3.99 8.33 -6.77
C CYS A 104 5.12 9.35 -6.77
N ASN A 105 5.37 9.95 -7.93
CA ASN A 105 6.43 10.94 -8.15
C ASN A 105 7.80 10.51 -7.61
N ARG A 106 8.09 9.23 -7.72
CA ARG A 106 9.32 8.60 -7.20
C ARG A 106 10.58 9.19 -7.85
N LYS A 107 10.49 9.50 -9.14
CA LYS A 107 11.60 10.06 -9.92
C LYS A 107 11.69 11.58 -9.81
N GLY A 108 10.79 12.24 -9.07
CA GLY A 108 10.74 13.69 -8.90
C GLY A 108 10.53 14.46 -10.20
N ARG A 109 9.87 13.87 -11.19
CA ARG A 109 9.66 14.48 -12.53
C ARG A 109 8.37 15.27 -12.63
N TYR A 110 7.41 14.96 -11.78
CA TYR A 110 6.14 15.65 -11.70
C TYR A 110 6.23 16.76 -10.65
N PHE A 111 5.87 17.98 -11.03
CA PHE A 111 5.85 19.15 -10.16
C PHE A 111 4.40 19.56 -9.90
N PRO A 112 3.73 18.98 -8.90
CA PRO A 112 2.32 19.26 -8.64
C PRO A 112 2.13 20.68 -8.09
N GLU A 113 1.09 21.37 -8.56
CA GLU A 113 0.63 22.64 -7.96
C GLU A 113 -0.22 22.37 -6.69
N GLU A 114 -0.78 21.15 -6.59
CA GLU A 114 -1.62 20.70 -5.47
C GLU A 114 -1.07 19.39 -4.91
N ALA A 115 -1.64 18.91 -3.80
CA ALA A 115 -1.26 17.64 -3.21
C ALA A 115 -1.45 16.48 -4.21
N ASN A 116 -0.38 15.73 -4.45
CA ASN A 116 -0.37 14.58 -5.37
C ASN A 116 -0.57 13.23 -4.66
N VAL A 117 -0.73 13.21 -3.34
CA VAL A 117 -1.09 12.04 -2.55
C VAL A 117 -2.35 12.35 -1.75
N ILE A 118 -3.44 11.67 -2.08
CA ILE A 118 -4.75 11.85 -1.46
C ILE A 118 -5.11 10.56 -0.70
N ILE A 119 -5.33 10.68 0.61
CA ILE A 119 -5.55 9.56 1.51
C ILE A 119 -6.98 9.60 2.04
N TYR A 120 -7.67 8.47 1.94
CA TYR A 120 -9.08 8.32 2.33
C TYR A 120 -9.21 7.43 3.57
N ASP A 121 -9.68 7.99 4.68
CA ASP A 121 -10.00 7.23 5.88
C ASP A 121 -11.40 6.61 5.78
N ASN A 122 -11.46 5.34 5.44
CA ASN A 122 -12.71 4.58 5.34
C ASN A 122 -12.67 3.23 6.09
N ARG A 123 -11.56 2.94 6.76
CA ARG A 123 -11.33 1.74 7.57
C ARG A 123 -11.56 0.40 6.85
N ASN A 124 -11.52 0.36 5.53
CA ASN A 124 -11.60 -0.89 4.78
C ASN A 124 -10.38 -1.77 5.06
N GLY A 125 -10.63 -3.05 5.39
CA GLY A 125 -9.56 -4.01 5.68
C GLY A 125 -8.91 -3.82 7.06
N VAL A 126 -9.53 -3.07 7.98
CA VAL A 126 -9.06 -2.82 9.35
C VAL A 126 -9.88 -3.63 10.36
N GLY A 127 -9.22 -4.29 11.31
CA GLY A 127 -9.87 -5.00 12.40
C GLY A 127 -9.23 -6.34 12.75
N LYS A 128 -9.86 -7.07 13.67
CA LYS A 128 -9.36 -8.38 14.12
C LYS A 128 -9.42 -9.39 12.96
N ASN A 129 -8.30 -10.06 12.69
CA ASN A 129 -8.13 -10.98 11.56
C ASN A 129 -8.33 -10.33 10.18
N SER A 130 -8.18 -9.02 10.09
CA SER A 130 -8.21 -8.25 8.85
C SER A 130 -6.80 -8.02 8.30
N ILE A 131 -6.69 -7.21 7.25
CA ILE A 131 -5.41 -6.91 6.58
C ILE A 131 -4.53 -6.05 7.50
N TYR A 132 -5.13 -5.08 8.20
CA TYR A 132 -4.43 -4.14 9.07
C TYR A 132 -4.91 -4.25 10.51
N ASP A 133 -3.97 -4.27 11.44
CA ASP A 133 -4.24 -4.16 12.87
C ASP A 133 -4.87 -2.80 13.18
N SER A 134 -5.93 -2.80 14.01
CA SER A 134 -6.69 -1.59 14.30
C SER A 134 -5.92 -0.56 15.12
N VAL A 135 -5.08 -1.03 16.04
CA VAL A 135 -4.28 -0.15 16.91
C VAL A 135 -3.22 0.55 16.08
N MET A 136 -2.51 -0.19 15.23
CA MET A 136 -1.50 0.37 14.35
C MET A 136 -2.09 1.28 13.29
N TYR A 137 -3.28 0.96 12.77
CA TYR A 137 -4.01 1.84 11.85
C TYR A 137 -4.37 3.18 12.50
N ASP A 138 -5.01 3.16 13.69
CA ASP A 138 -5.44 4.37 14.38
C ASP A 138 -4.24 5.24 14.79
N ARG A 139 -3.15 4.60 15.21
CA ARG A 139 -1.90 5.29 15.54
C ARG A 139 -1.27 5.93 14.31
N SER A 140 -1.23 5.20 13.19
CA SER A 140 -0.73 5.72 11.91
C SER A 140 -1.54 6.93 11.45
N LEU A 141 -2.87 6.84 11.47
CA LEU A 141 -3.76 7.93 11.07
C LEU A 141 -3.58 9.17 11.96
N LYS A 142 -3.57 8.99 13.30
CA LYS A 142 -3.41 10.07 14.27
C LYS A 142 -2.11 10.85 14.08
N LEU A 143 -1.00 10.13 13.87
CA LEU A 143 0.31 10.77 13.72
C LEU A 143 0.49 11.37 12.32
N LEU A 144 -0.16 10.81 11.29
CA LEU A 144 -0.12 11.34 9.93
C LEU A 144 -0.77 12.73 9.83
N ALA A 145 -1.79 13.02 10.62
CA ALA A 145 -2.49 14.31 10.63
C ALA A 145 -1.57 15.53 10.85
N GLN A 146 -0.40 15.31 11.47
CA GLN A 146 0.60 16.38 11.68
C GLN A 146 1.27 16.84 10.37
N TYR A 147 1.18 16.05 9.31
CA TYR A 147 1.81 16.28 8.02
C TYR A 147 0.81 16.62 6.91
N GLU A 148 -0.44 16.89 7.27
CA GLU A 148 -1.48 17.25 6.31
C GLU A 148 -1.11 18.56 5.58
N ASN A 149 -1.25 18.55 4.24
CA ASN A 149 -0.91 19.66 3.35
C ASN A 149 0.57 20.12 3.39
N LEU A 150 1.47 19.26 3.85
CA LEU A 150 2.91 19.49 3.82
C LEU A 150 3.60 18.68 2.73
N GLU A 151 4.72 19.18 2.23
CA GLU A 151 5.66 18.38 1.47
C GLU A 151 6.28 17.32 2.40
N PHE A 152 5.94 16.04 2.19
CA PHE A 152 6.33 14.95 3.09
C PHE A 152 7.72 14.43 2.74
N VAL A 153 8.74 15.14 3.18
CA VAL A 153 10.16 14.85 2.88
C VAL A 153 10.67 13.61 3.66
N GLU A 154 11.82 13.07 3.24
CA GLU A 154 12.37 11.80 3.77
C GLU A 154 12.62 11.83 5.28
N SER A 155 13.08 12.97 5.83
CA SER A 155 13.27 13.13 7.29
C SER A 155 11.95 13.03 8.07
N MET A 156 10.86 13.56 7.50
CA MET A 156 9.52 13.46 8.09
C MET A 156 8.99 12.02 8.04
N LYS A 157 9.23 11.29 6.94
CA LYS A 157 8.88 9.86 6.81
C LYS A 157 9.57 9.03 7.88
N THR A 158 10.86 9.25 8.09
CA THR A 158 11.64 8.58 9.13
C THR A 158 11.10 8.89 10.52
N THR A 159 10.81 10.16 10.80
CA THR A 159 10.23 10.59 12.09
C THR A 159 8.87 9.96 12.31
N TYR A 160 8.00 9.99 11.31
CA TYR A 160 6.68 9.38 11.35
C TYR A 160 6.75 7.88 11.64
N MET A 161 7.61 7.13 10.94
CA MET A 161 7.81 5.70 11.17
C MET A 161 8.30 5.42 12.59
N ASN A 162 9.29 6.16 13.08
CA ASN A 162 9.81 5.98 14.44
C ASN A 162 8.74 6.27 15.50
N GLN A 163 7.89 7.26 15.29
CA GLN A 163 6.79 7.57 16.19
C GLN A 163 5.69 6.51 16.16
N VAL A 164 5.31 6.01 14.98
CA VAL A 164 4.25 5.00 14.86
C VAL A 164 4.68 3.68 15.50
N TYR A 165 5.93 3.25 15.26
CA TYR A 165 6.47 1.98 15.74
C TYR A 165 7.33 2.11 17.00
N ASP A 166 7.15 3.17 17.78
CA ASP A 166 7.82 3.35 19.07
C ASP A 166 7.44 2.21 20.01
N SER A 167 8.44 1.40 20.42
CA SER A 167 8.23 0.20 21.20
C SER A 167 7.62 0.46 22.57
N ASP A 168 7.95 1.59 23.20
CA ASP A 168 7.42 1.93 24.54
C ASP A 168 5.93 2.31 24.43
N GLU A 169 5.54 2.94 23.34
CA GLU A 169 4.17 3.37 23.09
C GLU A 169 3.23 2.24 22.64
N ILE A 170 3.75 1.23 21.91
CA ILE A 170 2.94 0.08 21.46
C ILE A 170 2.98 -1.10 22.41
N LYS A 171 3.83 -1.05 23.44
CA LYS A 171 3.97 -2.10 24.45
C LYS A 171 2.63 -2.39 25.13
N GLY A 172 2.32 -3.68 25.28
CA GLY A 172 1.04 -4.13 25.87
C GLY A 172 -0.14 -4.15 24.89
N THR A 173 0.07 -3.80 23.61
CA THR A 173 -0.92 -4.04 22.56
C THR A 173 -0.83 -5.46 22.03
N GLY A 174 -1.95 -5.99 21.50
CA GLY A 174 -1.96 -7.32 20.87
C GLY A 174 -0.95 -7.43 19.70
N TYR A 175 -0.73 -6.36 18.97
CA TYR A 175 0.27 -6.25 17.91
C TYR A 175 1.70 -6.49 18.46
N TYR A 176 2.07 -5.82 19.56
CA TYR A 176 3.38 -5.99 20.19
C TYR A 176 3.59 -7.40 20.75
N GLU A 177 2.56 -7.95 21.42
CA GLU A 177 2.61 -9.33 21.92
C GLU A 177 2.83 -10.37 20.82
N GLU A 178 2.28 -10.14 19.64
CA GLU A 178 2.44 -11.03 18.49
C GLU A 178 3.86 -10.96 17.93
N ILE A 179 4.45 -9.76 17.87
CA ILE A 179 5.88 -9.56 17.53
C ILE A 179 6.77 -10.29 18.54
N GLU A 180 6.54 -10.14 19.85
CA GLU A 180 7.35 -10.82 20.87
C GLU A 180 7.26 -12.36 20.74
N LYS A 181 6.06 -12.88 20.45
CA LYS A 181 5.88 -14.33 20.20
C LYS A 181 6.68 -14.78 18.97
N CYS A 182 6.71 -13.98 17.91
CA CYS A 182 7.50 -14.28 16.69
C CYS A 182 9.00 -14.22 16.96
N LEU A 183 9.48 -13.19 17.66
CA LEU A 183 10.89 -13.04 18.05
C LEU A 183 11.35 -14.20 18.95
N ASN A 184 10.52 -14.60 19.91
CA ASN A 184 10.81 -15.75 20.78
C ASN A 184 10.85 -17.09 20.00
N LYS A 185 10.12 -17.23 18.90
CA LYS A 185 10.25 -18.39 18.00
C LYS A 185 11.55 -18.33 17.20
N LEU A 186 11.88 -17.16 16.65
CA LEU A 186 13.09 -16.94 15.86
C LEU A 186 14.36 -17.13 16.68
N SER A 187 14.38 -16.69 17.95
CA SER A 187 15.54 -16.87 18.85
C SER A 187 15.87 -18.34 19.17
N LYS A 188 14.92 -19.26 18.93
CA LYS A 188 15.13 -20.71 19.09
C LYS A 188 15.70 -21.37 17.83
N ILE A 189 15.83 -20.64 16.72
CA ILE A 189 16.36 -21.14 15.46
C ILE A 189 17.86 -20.88 15.47
N HIS A 190 18.67 -21.95 15.59
CA HIS A 190 20.10 -21.84 15.44
C HIS A 190 20.48 -21.92 13.96
N PRO A 191 21.17 -20.93 13.40
CA PRO A 191 21.53 -20.92 11.96
C PRO A 191 22.38 -22.10 11.49
N VAL A 192 22.96 -22.87 12.42
CA VAL A 192 23.83 -24.02 12.14
C VAL A 192 23.07 -25.36 12.20
N ASP A 193 21.85 -25.38 12.71
CA ASP A 193 21.02 -26.59 12.79
C ASP A 193 20.22 -26.82 11.50
N TYR A 194 20.91 -27.28 10.47
CA TYR A 194 20.30 -27.71 9.19
C TYR A 194 19.36 -28.93 9.31
N LYS A 195 18.96 -29.30 10.52
CA LYS A 195 18.05 -30.44 10.76
C LYS A 195 16.61 -30.05 11.05
N LEU A 196 16.21 -28.80 10.77
CA LEU A 196 14.80 -28.43 10.76
C LEU A 196 14.05 -29.26 9.72
N LYS A 197 13.08 -30.05 10.14
CA LYS A 197 12.21 -30.78 9.21
C LYS A 197 11.45 -29.77 8.34
N ASP A 198 11.22 -30.10 7.07
CA ASP A 198 10.49 -29.24 6.12
C ASP A 198 9.18 -28.67 6.65
N ALA A 199 8.51 -29.39 7.59
CA ALA A 199 7.28 -28.93 8.24
C ALA A 199 7.50 -27.76 9.21
N GLU A 200 8.68 -27.60 9.81
CA GLU A 200 9.01 -26.50 10.71
C GLU A 200 9.42 -25.25 9.92
N ILE A 201 10.11 -25.42 8.80
CA ILE A 201 10.43 -24.36 7.85
C ILE A 201 9.15 -23.76 7.24
N ARG A 202 8.17 -24.60 6.88
CA ARG A 202 6.88 -24.14 6.36
C ARG A 202 6.07 -23.31 7.37
N LYS A 203 6.18 -23.63 8.66
CA LYS A 203 5.53 -22.83 9.72
C LYS A 203 6.14 -21.45 9.91
N ILE A 204 7.42 -21.28 9.60
CA ILE A 204 8.12 -19.98 9.69
C ILE A 204 7.74 -19.10 8.49
N ASN A 205 7.58 -19.69 7.31
CA ASN A 205 7.23 -18.98 6.07
C ASN A 205 5.71 -18.69 5.92
N SER A 206 4.89 -19.08 6.89
CA SER A 206 3.43 -18.88 6.90
C SER A 206 2.96 -17.80 7.89
N VAL A 207 3.89 -16.99 8.40
CA VAL A 207 3.61 -15.82 9.26
C VAL A 207 3.65 -14.56 8.43
#